data_639459c966d3070dc28525377f8f57ac
#
_entry.id   639459c966d3070dc28525377f8f57ac
#
_cell.length_a   1.000
_cell.length_b   1.000
_cell.length_c   1.000
_cell.angle_alpha   90.00
_cell.angle_beta   90.00
_cell.angle_gamma   90.00
#
_symmetry.space_group_name_H-M   'P 1'
#
loop_
_entity.id
_entity.type
_entity.pdbx_description
1 polymer ?
#
loop_
_entity_poly.entity_id
_entity_poly.type
_entity_poly.pdbx_seq_one_letter_code
_entity_poly.pdbx_strand_id
1 'polypeptide(L)'
;MNQTALVTGASSGIGRALAREFAAHGFDVVLVARREEALRDVSREIKGRVHLVAMDLAVQAAGTALADEVQRRGLQVDVVVNNAGFGLQGEFSALPLDRQLEMIQLNVTTLTELTRRLLPAMLERRSGGILNVASTAAFQPGPLMAVYYATKAYVLSFTEAITEEVAGRGVKISCLCPGPTHSEFAARADMQGTPLFRGRVMSAEAVAQAGYEGWMAGEAVIVPGAANRRGTWLVRLAPRAMVRRIVKGLNTAKTAL
;
A
#
# COMPACT_ATOMS: atom_id res chain seq x y z
N MET A 1 -10.85 -18.53 17.88
CA MET A 1 -10.89 -17.07 17.64
C MET A 1 -10.64 -16.85 16.16
N ASN A 2 -11.29 -15.87 15.53
CA ASN A 2 -11.00 -15.52 14.15
C ASN A 2 -9.59 -14.94 14.06
N GLN A 3 -8.94 -15.09 12.90
CA GLN A 3 -7.68 -14.38 12.61
C GLN A 3 -7.95 -12.87 12.48
N THR A 4 -6.97 -12.04 12.82
CA THR A 4 -7.10 -10.58 12.80
C THR A 4 -6.22 -9.95 11.73
N ALA A 5 -6.80 -9.14 10.85
CA ALA A 5 -6.10 -8.34 9.84
C ALA A 5 -6.03 -6.88 10.27
N LEU A 6 -4.82 -6.32 10.41
CA LEU A 6 -4.59 -4.90 10.63
C LEU A 6 -4.40 -4.21 9.29
N VAL A 7 -5.23 -3.22 8.98
CA VAL A 7 -5.19 -2.49 7.70
C VAL A 7 -4.91 -1.01 7.93
N THR A 8 -3.76 -0.54 7.45
CA THR A 8 -3.41 0.88 7.52
C THR A 8 -3.97 1.65 6.32
N GLY A 9 -4.36 2.91 6.52
CA GLY A 9 -5.03 3.70 5.49
C GLY A 9 -6.43 3.17 5.14
N ALA A 10 -7.11 2.55 6.10
CA ALA A 10 -8.38 1.86 5.91
C ALA A 10 -9.60 2.78 5.64
N SER A 11 -9.46 4.10 5.75
CA SER A 11 -10.58 5.04 5.65
C SER A 11 -11.10 5.27 4.23
N SER A 12 -10.36 4.85 3.19
CA SER A 12 -10.76 5.09 1.79
C SER A 12 -10.02 4.18 0.80
N GLY A 13 -10.48 4.17 -0.47
CA GLY A 13 -9.78 3.56 -1.59
C GLY A 13 -9.41 2.09 -1.38
N ILE A 14 -8.19 1.73 -1.77
CA ILE A 14 -7.70 0.35 -1.72
C ILE A 14 -7.69 -0.19 -0.28
N GLY A 15 -7.33 0.64 0.73
CA GLY A 15 -7.31 0.21 2.13
C GLY A 15 -8.69 -0.16 2.67
N ARG A 16 -9.73 0.65 2.34
CA ARG A 16 -11.12 0.32 2.67
C ARG A 16 -11.57 -0.98 1.99
N ALA A 17 -11.24 -1.13 0.70
CA ALA A 17 -11.59 -2.33 -0.05
C ALA A 17 -10.87 -3.58 0.50
N LEU A 18 -9.58 -3.49 0.84
CA LEU A 18 -8.82 -4.58 1.48
C LEU A 18 -9.40 -4.94 2.85
N ALA A 19 -9.78 -3.96 3.68
CA ALA A 19 -10.39 -4.23 4.98
C ALA A 19 -11.71 -5.02 4.83
N ARG A 20 -12.54 -4.65 3.85
CA ARG A 20 -13.78 -5.37 3.52
C ARG A 20 -13.50 -6.77 2.99
N GLU A 21 -12.49 -6.92 2.14
CA GLU A 21 -12.11 -8.19 1.55
C GLU A 21 -11.64 -9.18 2.62
N PHE A 22 -10.74 -8.78 3.52
CA PHE A 22 -10.32 -9.63 4.64
C PHE A 22 -11.49 -9.98 5.56
N ALA A 23 -12.37 -9.01 5.88
CA ALA A 23 -13.55 -9.26 6.70
C ALA A 23 -14.54 -10.24 6.03
N ALA A 24 -14.75 -10.15 4.71
CA ALA A 24 -15.59 -11.08 3.96
C ALA A 24 -15.07 -12.52 4.01
N HIS A 25 -13.76 -12.71 4.24
CA HIS A 25 -13.12 -14.00 4.41
C HIS A 25 -12.98 -14.42 5.90
N GLY A 26 -13.74 -13.78 6.79
CA GLY A 26 -13.86 -14.20 8.20
C GLY A 26 -12.79 -13.66 9.14
N PHE A 27 -11.99 -12.68 8.70
CA PHE A 27 -11.06 -12.00 9.61
C PHE A 27 -11.78 -10.95 10.45
N ASP A 28 -11.42 -10.86 11.73
CA ASP A 28 -11.62 -9.65 12.50
C ASP A 28 -10.67 -8.57 11.96
N VAL A 29 -11.07 -7.29 11.95
CA VAL A 29 -10.25 -6.25 11.33
C VAL A 29 -9.92 -5.11 12.29
N VAL A 30 -8.66 -4.66 12.24
CA VAL A 30 -8.19 -3.44 12.90
C VAL A 30 -8.04 -2.38 11.81
N LEU A 31 -8.91 -1.38 11.82
CA LEU A 31 -8.92 -0.28 10.86
C LEU A 31 -8.07 0.88 11.41
N VAL A 32 -7.04 1.27 10.68
CA VAL A 32 -6.13 2.35 11.10
C VAL A 32 -6.14 3.49 10.09
N ALA A 33 -6.47 4.70 10.55
CA ALA A 33 -6.35 5.95 9.78
C ALA A 33 -6.43 7.16 10.73
N ARG A 34 -6.19 8.38 10.21
CA ARG A 34 -6.21 9.62 10.99
C ARG A 34 -7.63 10.04 11.42
N ARG A 35 -8.61 9.86 10.54
CA ARG A 35 -9.99 10.33 10.74
C ARG A 35 -10.85 9.21 11.32
N GLU A 36 -11.19 9.32 12.59
CA GLU A 36 -11.98 8.32 13.30
C GLU A 36 -13.39 8.16 12.70
N GLU A 37 -14.05 9.27 12.34
CA GLU A 37 -15.38 9.22 11.72
C GLU A 37 -15.39 8.38 10.43
N ALA A 38 -14.39 8.60 9.56
CA ALA A 38 -14.26 7.82 8.33
C ALA A 38 -14.01 6.32 8.60
N LEU A 39 -13.32 5.99 9.71
CA LEU A 39 -13.18 4.59 10.16
C LEU A 39 -14.50 4.02 10.67
N ARG A 40 -15.30 4.81 11.39
CA ARG A 40 -16.64 4.41 11.84
C ARG A 40 -17.57 4.13 10.66
N ASP A 41 -17.50 4.94 9.59
CA ASP A 41 -18.29 4.70 8.38
C ASP A 41 -17.91 3.37 7.74
N VAL A 42 -16.61 3.10 7.58
CA VAL A 42 -16.13 1.81 7.04
C VAL A 42 -16.54 0.65 7.94
N SER A 43 -16.52 0.83 9.26
CA SER A 43 -16.88 -0.24 10.20
C SER A 43 -18.34 -0.68 10.07
N ARG A 44 -19.26 0.23 9.70
CA ARG A 44 -20.69 -0.08 9.48
C ARG A 44 -20.92 -0.97 8.26
N GLU A 45 -19.96 -1.01 7.33
CA GLU A 45 -20.04 -1.82 6.11
C GLU A 45 -19.52 -3.23 6.31
N ILE A 46 -18.80 -3.49 7.40
CA ILE A 46 -18.12 -4.75 7.68
C ILE A 46 -18.98 -5.58 8.64
N LYS A 47 -19.26 -6.82 8.22
CA LYS A 47 -19.87 -7.83 9.10
C LYS A 47 -18.75 -8.52 9.88
N GLY A 48 -18.79 -8.46 11.21
CA GLY A 48 -17.77 -9.07 12.06
C GLY A 48 -17.21 -8.09 13.10
N ARG A 49 -16.15 -8.50 13.78
CA ARG A 49 -15.52 -7.68 14.81
C ARG A 49 -14.58 -6.66 14.16
N VAL A 50 -14.78 -5.40 14.49
CA VAL A 50 -13.98 -4.28 14.00
C VAL A 50 -13.40 -3.49 15.16
N HIS A 51 -12.09 -3.25 15.12
CA HIS A 51 -11.38 -2.39 16.05
C HIS A 51 -10.92 -1.12 15.32
N LEU A 52 -11.17 0.04 15.89
CA LEU A 52 -10.76 1.32 15.31
C LEU A 52 -9.54 1.86 16.04
N VAL A 53 -8.54 2.30 15.28
CA VAL A 53 -7.36 2.99 15.77
C VAL A 53 -7.18 4.28 14.99
N ALA A 54 -7.60 5.40 15.59
CA ALA A 54 -7.37 6.73 15.03
C ALA A 54 -5.93 7.15 15.34
N MET A 55 -5.04 7.16 14.32
CA MET A 55 -3.63 7.46 14.48
C MET A 55 -3.05 8.10 13.22
N ASP A 56 -2.19 9.11 13.39
CA ASP A 56 -1.38 9.62 12.29
C ASP A 56 -0.12 8.76 12.14
N LEU A 57 0.00 8.13 11.00
CA LEU A 57 1.13 7.25 10.67
C LEU A 57 2.28 7.98 9.96
N ALA A 58 2.14 9.28 9.71
CA ALA A 58 3.16 10.09 9.04
C ALA A 58 4.15 10.76 10.01
N VAL A 59 4.01 10.50 11.31
CA VAL A 59 4.91 11.02 12.34
C VAL A 59 6.00 10.01 12.71
N GLN A 60 7.08 10.49 13.31
CA GLN A 60 8.21 9.64 13.74
C GLN A 60 7.74 8.57 14.75
N ALA A 61 8.30 7.36 14.63
CA ALA A 61 7.99 6.19 15.47
C ALA A 61 6.52 5.72 15.43
N ALA A 62 5.72 6.17 14.45
CA ALA A 62 4.30 5.83 14.37
C ALA A 62 4.05 4.32 14.16
N GLY A 63 4.91 3.63 13.44
CA GLY A 63 4.82 2.17 13.27
C GLY A 63 5.02 1.43 14.59
N THR A 64 5.98 1.88 15.40
CA THR A 64 6.21 1.36 16.75
C THR A 64 5.04 1.66 17.67
N ALA A 65 4.56 2.91 17.68
CA ALA A 65 3.40 3.31 18.50
C ALA A 65 2.13 2.52 18.15
N LEU A 66 1.90 2.22 16.86
CA LEU A 66 0.77 1.40 16.44
C LEU A 66 0.91 -0.05 16.93
N ALA A 67 2.10 -0.64 16.84
CA ALA A 67 2.34 -1.99 17.32
C ALA A 67 2.13 -2.08 18.85
N ASP A 68 2.60 -1.08 19.61
CA ASP A 68 2.41 -1.00 21.05
C ASP A 68 0.92 -0.82 21.42
N GLU A 69 0.16 -0.01 20.68
CA GLU A 69 -1.27 0.18 20.88
C GLU A 69 -2.06 -1.13 20.65
N VAL A 70 -1.72 -1.87 19.61
CA VAL A 70 -2.34 -3.18 19.32
C VAL A 70 -2.05 -4.17 20.44
N GLN A 71 -0.81 -4.22 20.92
CA GLN A 71 -0.40 -5.08 22.04
C GLN A 71 -1.12 -4.67 23.32
N ARG A 72 -1.22 -3.38 23.65
CA ARG A 72 -1.93 -2.84 24.82
C ARG A 72 -3.42 -3.23 24.83
N ARG A 73 -4.04 -3.33 23.65
CA ARG A 73 -5.43 -3.81 23.50
C ARG A 73 -5.56 -5.33 23.59
N GLY A 74 -4.49 -6.07 23.74
CA GLY A 74 -4.50 -7.54 23.75
C GLY A 74 -4.88 -8.16 22.40
N LEU A 75 -4.69 -7.44 21.28
CA LEU A 75 -5.03 -7.91 19.96
C LEU A 75 -3.85 -8.67 19.36
N GLN A 76 -4.06 -9.94 19.02
CA GLN A 76 -3.12 -10.69 18.19
C GLN A 76 -3.37 -10.34 16.73
N VAL A 77 -2.37 -9.75 16.06
CA VAL A 77 -2.43 -9.48 14.63
C VAL A 77 -1.85 -10.67 13.87
N ASP A 78 -2.67 -11.28 13.01
CA ASP A 78 -2.25 -12.39 12.16
C ASP A 78 -1.84 -11.91 10.77
N VAL A 79 -2.46 -10.83 10.28
CA VAL A 79 -2.10 -10.24 8.98
C VAL A 79 -1.93 -8.73 9.12
N VAL A 80 -0.83 -8.21 8.54
CA VAL A 80 -0.60 -6.76 8.41
C VAL A 80 -0.76 -6.35 6.95
N VAL A 81 -1.66 -5.41 6.69
CA VAL A 81 -1.83 -4.76 5.39
C VAL A 81 -1.27 -3.35 5.48
N ASN A 82 -0.02 -3.17 5.05
CA ASN A 82 0.65 -1.89 4.96
C ASN A 82 0.22 -1.16 3.69
N ASN A 83 -0.95 -0.48 3.77
CA ASN A 83 -1.53 0.23 2.63
C ASN A 83 -1.44 1.75 2.78
N ALA A 84 -1.32 2.30 3.98
CA ALA A 84 -1.23 3.74 4.19
C ALA A 84 -0.10 4.35 3.35
N GLY A 85 -0.41 5.42 2.63
CA GLY A 85 0.56 6.10 1.78
C GLY A 85 -0.10 7.21 0.96
N PHE A 86 0.71 8.14 0.50
CA PHE A 86 0.27 9.18 -0.43
C PHE A 86 1.36 9.50 -1.46
N GLY A 87 1.00 10.27 -2.48
CA GLY A 87 1.89 10.78 -3.50
C GLY A 87 1.77 12.28 -3.63
N LEU A 88 2.78 12.91 -4.21
CA LEU A 88 2.81 14.33 -4.59
C LEU A 88 3.23 14.42 -6.05
N GLN A 89 2.50 15.21 -6.83
CA GLN A 89 2.79 15.48 -8.23
C GLN A 89 3.31 16.91 -8.35
N GLY A 90 4.42 17.10 -9.04
CA GLY A 90 5.05 18.38 -9.29
C GLY A 90 6.56 18.25 -9.46
N GLU A 91 7.21 19.35 -9.84
CA GLU A 91 8.68 19.39 -9.91
C GLU A 91 9.28 19.22 -8.51
N PHE A 92 10.32 18.39 -8.42
CA PHE A 92 10.97 18.05 -7.14
C PHE A 92 11.40 19.29 -6.35
N SER A 93 11.96 20.29 -7.04
CA SER A 93 12.44 21.54 -6.44
C SER A 93 11.31 22.50 -6.02
N ALA A 94 10.11 22.35 -6.58
CA ALA A 94 8.96 23.21 -6.30
C ALA A 94 8.03 22.64 -5.20
N LEU A 95 8.07 21.33 -4.99
CA LEU A 95 7.25 20.71 -3.94
C LEU A 95 7.80 21.02 -2.54
N PRO A 96 6.92 21.28 -1.54
CA PRO A 96 7.33 21.51 -0.16
C PRO A 96 8.17 20.34 0.40
N LEU A 97 9.34 20.64 0.96
CA LEU A 97 10.27 19.62 1.46
C LEU A 97 9.67 18.80 2.61
N ASP A 98 8.99 19.44 3.54
CA ASP A 98 8.31 18.79 4.66
C ASP A 98 7.30 17.73 4.21
N ARG A 99 6.52 18.03 3.16
CA ARG A 99 5.57 17.08 2.58
C ARG A 99 6.26 15.90 1.89
N GLN A 100 7.42 16.14 1.27
CA GLN A 100 8.22 15.07 0.66
C GLN A 100 8.82 14.15 1.74
N LEU A 101 9.30 14.71 2.86
CA LEU A 101 9.81 13.95 3.99
C LEU A 101 8.69 13.19 4.72
N GLU A 102 7.52 13.80 4.90
CA GLU A 102 6.32 13.12 5.43
C GLU A 102 5.93 11.91 4.57
N MET A 103 6.04 12.02 3.25
CA MET A 103 5.79 10.90 2.33
C MET A 103 6.78 9.75 2.56
N ILE A 104 8.06 10.04 2.74
CA ILE A 104 9.08 9.03 3.06
C ILE A 104 8.77 8.39 4.41
N GLN A 105 8.45 9.20 5.41
CA GLN A 105 8.10 8.71 6.75
C GLN A 105 6.93 7.73 6.68
N LEU A 106 5.83 8.09 6.02
CA LEU A 106 4.65 7.23 5.93
C LEU A 106 4.87 6.00 5.05
N ASN A 107 5.36 6.22 3.81
CA ASN A 107 5.40 5.16 2.80
C ASN A 107 6.55 4.16 3.05
N VAL A 108 7.59 4.55 3.76
CA VAL A 108 8.83 3.77 3.96
C VAL A 108 9.05 3.47 5.44
N THR A 109 9.30 4.49 6.26
CA THR A 109 9.77 4.30 7.64
C THR A 109 8.71 3.58 8.47
N THR A 110 7.49 4.08 8.50
CA THR A 110 6.38 3.51 9.27
C THR A 110 6.04 2.08 8.83
N LEU A 111 6.03 1.82 7.52
CA LEU A 111 5.84 0.48 6.97
C LEU A 111 6.94 -0.48 7.48
N THR A 112 8.18 -0.05 7.43
CA THR A 112 9.34 -0.84 7.87
C THR A 112 9.30 -1.11 9.37
N GLU A 113 9.00 -0.09 10.19
CA GLU A 113 8.83 -0.22 11.64
C GLU A 113 7.73 -1.22 11.98
N LEU A 114 6.53 -1.07 11.41
CA LEU A 114 5.39 -1.93 11.70
C LEU A 114 5.66 -3.37 11.27
N THR A 115 6.24 -3.57 10.08
CA THR A 115 6.70 -4.88 9.61
C THR A 115 7.69 -5.51 10.61
N ARG A 116 8.72 -4.77 11.02
CA ARG A 116 9.76 -5.26 11.94
C ARG A 116 9.21 -5.59 13.32
N ARG A 117 8.22 -4.84 13.81
CA ARG A 117 7.62 -5.04 15.12
C ARG A 117 6.69 -6.26 15.17
N LEU A 118 5.96 -6.56 14.10
CA LEU A 118 4.95 -7.62 14.10
C LEU A 118 5.43 -8.95 13.51
N LEU A 119 6.39 -8.94 12.61
CA LEU A 119 6.93 -10.14 11.94
C LEU A 119 7.51 -11.19 12.93
N PRO A 120 8.26 -10.85 13.99
CA PRO A 120 8.84 -11.87 14.88
C PRO A 120 7.78 -12.78 15.52
N ALA A 121 6.69 -12.22 16.02
CA ALA A 121 5.61 -13.01 16.63
C ALA A 121 4.91 -13.93 15.61
N MET A 122 4.78 -13.51 14.34
CA MET A 122 4.26 -14.36 13.26
C MET A 122 5.20 -15.54 12.97
N LEU A 123 6.50 -15.26 12.94
CA LEU A 123 7.53 -16.31 12.74
C LEU A 123 7.57 -17.32 13.88
N GLU A 124 7.43 -16.86 15.13
CA GLU A 124 7.35 -17.72 16.31
C GLU A 124 6.15 -18.67 16.24
N ARG A 125 4.99 -18.13 15.86
CA ARG A 125 3.75 -18.92 15.67
C ARG A 125 3.78 -19.75 14.37
N ARG A 126 4.72 -19.52 13.46
CA ARG A 126 4.76 -20.08 12.10
C ARG A 126 3.44 -19.88 11.35
N SER A 127 2.81 -18.74 11.53
CA SER A 127 1.48 -18.43 11.00
C SER A 127 1.29 -16.93 10.84
N GLY A 128 0.52 -16.54 9.80
CA GLY A 128 0.17 -15.17 9.52
C GLY A 128 0.87 -14.62 8.28
N GLY A 129 0.89 -13.29 8.11
CA GLY A 129 1.57 -12.69 6.97
C GLY A 129 1.47 -11.19 6.86
N ILE A 130 2.07 -10.68 5.80
CA ILE A 130 2.18 -9.26 5.51
C ILE A 130 1.82 -9.01 4.03
N LEU A 131 0.96 -8.04 3.81
CA LEU A 131 0.65 -7.52 2.47
C LEU A 131 1.08 -6.06 2.40
N ASN A 132 2.19 -5.78 1.73
CA ASN A 132 2.69 -4.43 1.51
C ASN A 132 2.12 -3.87 0.20
N VAL A 133 1.53 -2.68 0.24
CA VAL A 133 0.97 -2.04 -0.96
C VAL A 133 1.98 -1.07 -1.56
N ALA A 134 2.60 -1.51 -2.65
CA ALA A 134 3.47 -0.70 -3.49
C ALA A 134 2.65 0.00 -4.61
N SER A 135 3.07 -0.14 -5.85
CA SER A 135 2.42 0.37 -7.08
C SER A 135 3.16 -0.16 -8.30
N THR A 136 2.56 -0.12 -9.48
CA THR A 136 3.31 -0.25 -10.74
C THR A 136 4.38 0.84 -10.91
N ALA A 137 4.29 1.95 -10.19
CA ALA A 137 5.33 2.97 -10.06
C ALA A 137 6.66 2.44 -9.51
N ALA A 138 6.63 1.31 -8.79
CA ALA A 138 7.83 0.69 -8.20
C ALA A 138 8.84 0.19 -9.24
N PHE A 139 8.41 -0.07 -10.47
CA PHE A 139 9.23 -0.73 -11.49
C PHE A 139 10.07 0.25 -12.34
N GLN A 140 9.85 1.56 -12.21
CA GLN A 140 10.51 2.58 -13.05
C GLN A 140 10.70 3.91 -12.33
N PRO A 141 11.64 4.78 -12.78
CA PRO A 141 11.74 6.14 -12.28
C PRO A 141 10.55 7.00 -12.73
N GLY A 142 10.06 7.88 -11.84
CA GLY A 142 8.89 8.72 -12.09
C GLY A 142 9.18 10.23 -12.03
N PRO A 143 9.60 10.89 -13.14
CA PRO A 143 9.67 12.33 -13.18
C PRO A 143 8.34 12.98 -12.79
N LEU A 144 8.37 14.11 -12.12
CA LEU A 144 7.25 14.83 -11.50
C LEU A 144 6.59 14.14 -10.31
N MET A 145 7.10 12.94 -9.92
CA MET A 145 6.69 12.19 -8.72
C MET A 145 7.90 11.45 -8.13
N ALA A 146 9.07 12.03 -8.18
CA ALA A 146 10.35 11.35 -7.92
C ALA A 146 10.36 10.61 -6.58
N VAL A 147 9.97 11.27 -5.49
CA VAL A 147 9.95 10.69 -4.15
C VAL A 147 8.93 9.55 -4.06
N TYR A 148 7.71 9.74 -4.58
CA TYR A 148 6.69 8.69 -4.57
C TYR A 148 7.17 7.40 -5.25
N TYR A 149 7.68 7.50 -6.48
CA TYR A 149 8.19 6.33 -7.22
C TYR A 149 9.34 5.66 -6.47
N ALA A 150 10.24 6.45 -5.88
CA ALA A 150 11.33 5.93 -5.07
C ALA A 150 10.83 5.19 -3.81
N THR A 151 9.82 5.74 -3.11
CA THR A 151 9.22 5.04 -1.95
C THR A 151 8.57 3.72 -2.35
N LYS A 152 7.89 3.67 -3.51
CA LYS A 152 7.26 2.44 -3.99
C LYS A 152 8.28 1.40 -4.49
N ALA A 153 9.38 1.84 -5.06
CA ALA A 153 10.53 0.96 -5.42
C ALA A 153 11.17 0.37 -4.16
N TYR A 154 11.32 1.17 -3.08
CA TYR A 154 11.75 0.65 -1.79
C TYR A 154 10.82 -0.45 -1.29
N VAL A 155 9.50 -0.20 -1.26
CA VAL A 155 8.52 -1.18 -0.77
C VAL A 155 8.57 -2.48 -1.55
N LEU A 156 8.70 -2.43 -2.87
CA LEU A 156 8.82 -3.62 -3.71
C LEU A 156 10.09 -4.41 -3.35
N SER A 157 11.25 -3.78 -3.43
CA SER A 157 12.55 -4.43 -3.17
C SER A 157 12.66 -4.96 -1.74
N PHE A 158 12.19 -4.19 -0.75
CA PHE A 158 12.13 -4.60 0.64
C PHE A 158 11.25 -5.84 0.82
N THR A 159 10.07 -5.85 0.20
CA THR A 159 9.12 -6.96 0.35
C THR A 159 9.66 -8.23 -0.29
N GLU A 160 10.22 -8.15 -1.51
CA GLU A 160 10.83 -9.31 -2.18
C GLU A 160 11.95 -9.92 -1.32
N ALA A 161 12.81 -9.07 -0.73
CA ALA A 161 13.91 -9.53 0.11
C ALA A 161 13.41 -10.29 1.36
N ILE A 162 12.49 -9.69 2.13
CA ILE A 162 11.98 -10.33 3.35
C ILE A 162 11.10 -11.55 3.05
N THR A 163 10.47 -11.63 1.87
CA THR A 163 9.74 -12.83 1.44
C THR A 163 10.68 -14.02 1.33
N GLU A 164 11.86 -13.82 0.76
CA GLU A 164 12.89 -14.85 0.64
C GLU A 164 13.50 -15.23 1.99
N GLU A 165 13.76 -14.25 2.87
CA GLU A 165 14.27 -14.49 4.23
C GLU A 165 13.34 -15.36 5.10
N VAL A 166 12.02 -15.30 4.87
CA VAL A 166 11.05 -16.07 5.66
C VAL A 166 10.52 -17.32 4.93
N ALA A 167 11.05 -17.64 3.77
CA ALA A 167 10.64 -18.81 2.99
C ALA A 167 10.65 -20.09 3.83
N GLY A 168 9.58 -20.87 3.76
CA GLY A 168 9.43 -22.12 4.53
C GLY A 168 9.17 -21.94 6.04
N ARG A 169 9.04 -20.69 6.54
CA ARG A 169 8.82 -20.41 7.97
C ARG A 169 7.36 -20.24 8.37
N GLY A 170 6.42 -20.55 7.47
CA GLY A 170 4.98 -20.51 7.75
C GLY A 170 4.34 -19.12 7.72
N VAL A 171 5.06 -18.09 7.29
CA VAL A 171 4.58 -16.69 7.16
C VAL A 171 4.54 -16.32 5.68
N LYS A 172 3.43 -15.72 5.23
CA LYS A 172 3.25 -15.25 3.85
C LYS A 172 3.56 -13.76 3.76
N ILE A 173 4.45 -13.35 2.86
CA ILE A 173 4.74 -11.94 2.61
C ILE A 173 4.57 -11.66 1.13
N SER A 174 3.79 -10.62 0.79
CA SER A 174 3.48 -10.26 -0.58
C SER A 174 3.55 -8.75 -0.80
N CYS A 175 3.94 -8.35 -1.99
CA CYS A 175 3.91 -6.97 -2.47
C CYS A 175 2.78 -6.78 -3.48
N LEU A 176 1.74 -6.06 -3.13
CA LEU A 176 0.66 -5.67 -4.05
C LEU A 176 1.10 -4.42 -4.81
N CYS A 177 1.16 -4.52 -6.14
CA CYS A 177 1.59 -3.47 -7.06
C CYS A 177 0.45 -3.02 -7.98
N PRO A 178 -0.55 -2.27 -7.49
CA PRO A 178 -1.65 -1.80 -8.32
C PRO A 178 -1.18 -0.77 -9.36
N GLY A 179 -1.84 -0.78 -10.52
CA GLY A 179 -1.81 0.33 -11.46
C GLY A 179 -2.74 1.47 -11.03
N PRO A 180 -3.07 2.41 -11.94
CA PRO A 180 -4.08 3.43 -11.67
C PRO A 180 -5.38 2.81 -11.18
N THR A 181 -5.88 3.30 -10.05
CA THR A 181 -7.06 2.75 -9.36
C THR A 181 -8.01 3.87 -8.99
N HIS A 182 -9.31 3.66 -9.17
CA HIS A 182 -10.35 4.60 -8.73
C HIS A 182 -10.31 4.72 -7.21
N SER A 183 -9.75 5.83 -6.72
CA SER A 183 -9.60 6.13 -5.29
C SER A 183 -9.38 7.62 -5.08
N GLU A 184 -9.43 8.08 -3.84
CA GLU A 184 -9.10 9.46 -3.49
C GLU A 184 -7.59 9.79 -3.73
N PHE A 185 -6.76 8.81 -4.05
CA PHE A 185 -5.32 9.00 -4.27
C PHE A 185 -5.04 9.98 -5.40
N ALA A 186 -5.73 9.84 -6.56
CA ALA A 186 -5.52 10.73 -7.70
C ALA A 186 -5.88 12.19 -7.38
N ALA A 187 -6.94 12.40 -6.61
CA ALA A 187 -7.36 13.72 -6.15
C ALA A 187 -6.35 14.32 -5.17
N ARG A 188 -5.90 13.52 -4.19
CA ARG A 188 -4.94 13.96 -3.16
C ARG A 188 -3.54 14.21 -3.70
N ALA A 189 -3.15 13.53 -4.80
CA ALA A 189 -1.86 13.69 -5.47
C ALA A 189 -1.90 14.70 -6.61
N ASP A 190 -3.04 15.36 -6.85
CA ASP A 190 -3.29 16.29 -7.97
C ASP A 190 -3.05 15.67 -9.36
N MET A 191 -3.41 14.38 -9.52
CA MET A 191 -3.16 13.60 -10.73
C MET A 191 -4.37 13.38 -11.63
N GLN A 192 -5.55 13.88 -11.26
CA GLN A 192 -6.81 13.62 -11.98
C GLN A 192 -6.76 14.06 -13.47
N GLY A 193 -5.97 15.09 -13.78
CA GLY A 193 -5.77 15.60 -15.14
C GLY A 193 -4.70 14.87 -15.97
N THR A 194 -3.98 13.93 -15.39
CA THR A 194 -2.86 13.27 -16.06
C THR A 194 -3.32 12.15 -17.03
N PRO A 195 -2.58 11.89 -18.12
CA PRO A 195 -2.86 10.77 -19.03
C PRO A 195 -2.90 9.42 -18.32
N LEU A 196 -2.17 9.26 -17.22
CA LEU A 196 -2.12 8.03 -16.44
C LEU A 196 -3.52 7.59 -15.96
N PHE A 197 -4.41 8.52 -15.62
CA PHE A 197 -5.77 8.25 -15.15
C PHE A 197 -6.85 8.33 -16.23
N ARG A 198 -6.47 8.58 -17.51
CA ARG A 198 -7.41 8.57 -18.64
C ARG A 198 -7.60 7.19 -19.27
N GLY A 199 -6.77 6.21 -18.90
CA GLY A 199 -6.79 4.85 -19.43
C GLY A 199 -7.75 3.90 -18.67
N ARG A 200 -7.47 2.60 -18.76
CA ARG A 200 -8.18 1.59 -17.95
C ARG A 200 -7.75 1.71 -16.48
N VAL A 201 -8.61 2.30 -15.68
CA VAL A 201 -8.45 2.43 -14.23
C VAL A 201 -9.23 1.29 -13.58
N MET A 202 -8.59 0.53 -12.68
CA MET A 202 -9.25 -0.56 -11.95
C MET A 202 -10.07 -0.01 -10.77
N SER A 203 -11.11 -0.75 -10.36
CA SER A 203 -11.78 -0.44 -9.09
C SER A 203 -10.91 -0.85 -7.89
N ALA A 204 -11.12 -0.20 -6.74
CA ALA A 204 -10.43 -0.56 -5.51
C ALA A 204 -10.78 -1.98 -5.06
N GLU A 205 -12.00 -2.43 -5.30
CA GLU A 205 -12.49 -3.77 -4.99
C GLU A 205 -11.77 -4.83 -5.82
N ALA A 206 -11.64 -4.64 -7.13
CA ALA A 206 -10.91 -5.59 -7.99
C ALA A 206 -9.42 -5.68 -7.61
N VAL A 207 -8.82 -4.56 -7.18
CA VAL A 207 -7.45 -4.54 -6.67
C VAL A 207 -7.35 -5.28 -5.33
N ALA A 208 -8.31 -5.08 -4.43
CA ALA A 208 -8.33 -5.73 -3.11
C ALA A 208 -8.50 -7.23 -3.24
N GLN A 209 -9.44 -7.68 -4.07
CA GLN A 209 -9.67 -9.10 -4.36
C GLN A 209 -8.39 -9.76 -4.91
N ALA A 210 -7.78 -9.17 -5.95
CA ALA A 210 -6.53 -9.70 -6.51
C ALA A 210 -5.39 -9.72 -5.48
N GLY A 211 -5.33 -8.69 -4.60
CA GLY A 211 -4.36 -8.61 -3.52
C GLY A 211 -4.53 -9.72 -2.48
N TYR A 212 -5.76 -9.98 -2.07
CA TYR A 212 -6.08 -11.05 -1.14
C TYR A 212 -5.80 -12.44 -1.74
N GLU A 213 -6.30 -12.71 -2.94
CA GLU A 213 -6.11 -13.98 -3.64
C GLU A 213 -4.62 -14.30 -3.86
N GLY A 214 -3.82 -13.32 -4.36
CA GLY A 214 -2.40 -13.49 -4.58
C GLY A 214 -1.62 -13.69 -3.27
N TRP A 215 -1.98 -12.95 -2.19
CA TRP A 215 -1.40 -13.16 -0.87
C TRP A 215 -1.73 -14.55 -0.33
N MET A 216 -2.97 -15.01 -0.47
CA MET A 216 -3.38 -16.37 -0.08
C MET A 216 -2.61 -17.43 -0.87
N ALA A 217 -2.38 -17.22 -2.15
CA ALA A 217 -1.58 -18.10 -3.01
C ALA A 217 -0.07 -18.07 -2.69
N GLY A 218 0.40 -17.10 -1.88
CA GLY A 218 1.82 -16.93 -1.54
C GLY A 218 2.64 -16.28 -2.66
N GLU A 219 1.99 -15.50 -3.55
CA GLU A 219 2.70 -14.75 -4.59
C GLU A 219 3.55 -13.64 -3.97
N ALA A 220 4.86 -13.62 -4.24
CA ALA A 220 5.75 -12.58 -3.73
C ALA A 220 5.40 -11.19 -4.27
N VAL A 221 5.04 -11.10 -5.56
CA VAL A 221 4.68 -9.84 -6.25
C VAL A 221 3.36 -10.01 -7.00
N ILE A 222 2.35 -9.25 -6.58
CA ILE A 222 1.00 -9.28 -7.13
C ILE A 222 0.78 -8.02 -7.97
N VAL A 223 0.61 -8.16 -9.28
CA VAL A 223 0.32 -7.03 -10.19
C VAL A 223 -1.07 -7.22 -10.78
N PRO A 224 -2.12 -6.56 -10.24
CA PRO A 224 -3.48 -6.69 -10.73
C PRO A 224 -3.63 -6.20 -12.17
N GLY A 225 -4.32 -6.98 -13.00
CA GLY A 225 -4.63 -6.64 -14.38
C GLY A 225 -3.53 -6.99 -15.40
N ALA A 226 -3.92 -7.66 -16.50
CA ALA A 226 -2.98 -8.13 -17.52
C ALA A 226 -2.20 -6.99 -18.20
N ALA A 227 -2.83 -5.83 -18.41
CA ALA A 227 -2.18 -4.66 -19.00
C ALA A 227 -1.06 -4.12 -18.07
N ASN A 228 -1.32 -4.06 -16.76
CA ASN A 228 -0.33 -3.64 -15.77
C ASN A 228 0.85 -4.62 -15.74
N ARG A 229 0.59 -5.94 -15.70
CA ARG A 229 1.64 -6.97 -15.76
C ARG A 229 2.52 -6.83 -17.01
N ARG A 230 1.91 -6.67 -18.18
CA ARG A 230 2.66 -6.44 -19.43
C ARG A 230 3.50 -5.17 -19.36
N GLY A 231 2.96 -4.09 -18.81
CA GLY A 231 3.66 -2.81 -18.65
C GLY A 231 4.91 -2.95 -17.78
N THR A 232 4.81 -3.61 -16.63
CA THR A 232 5.94 -3.83 -15.72
C THR A 232 7.03 -4.73 -16.35
N TRP A 233 6.66 -5.68 -17.17
CA TRP A 233 7.61 -6.50 -17.95
C TRP A 233 8.34 -5.68 -19.02
N LEU A 234 7.62 -4.88 -19.81
CA LEU A 234 8.20 -4.06 -20.87
C LEU A 234 9.22 -3.04 -20.34
N VAL A 235 8.97 -2.49 -19.16
CA VAL A 235 9.91 -1.56 -18.50
C VAL A 235 11.28 -2.20 -18.23
N ARG A 236 11.33 -3.51 -17.95
CA ARG A 236 12.60 -4.23 -17.72
C ARG A 236 13.46 -4.36 -18.98
N LEU A 237 12.83 -4.37 -20.14
CA LEU A 237 13.51 -4.55 -21.44
C LEU A 237 13.85 -3.22 -22.11
N ALA A 238 13.16 -2.14 -21.75
CA ALA A 238 13.34 -0.84 -22.39
C ALA A 238 14.55 -0.07 -21.84
N PRO A 239 15.28 0.68 -22.69
CA PRO A 239 16.35 1.57 -22.22
C PRO A 239 15.82 2.56 -21.17
N ARG A 240 16.51 2.70 -20.04
CA ARG A 240 16.07 3.55 -18.91
C ARG A 240 15.82 5.02 -19.31
N ALA A 241 16.57 5.55 -20.30
CA ALA A 241 16.37 6.90 -20.80
C ALA A 241 15.01 7.06 -21.49
N MET A 242 14.59 6.07 -22.28
CA MET A 242 13.27 6.04 -22.94
C MET A 242 12.15 5.93 -21.92
N VAL A 243 12.28 5.03 -20.94
CA VAL A 243 11.31 4.88 -19.85
C VAL A 243 11.08 6.21 -19.12
N ARG A 244 12.16 6.92 -18.73
CA ARG A 244 12.04 8.23 -18.06
C ARG A 244 11.23 9.24 -18.86
N ARG A 245 11.43 9.31 -20.18
CA ARG A 245 10.72 10.25 -21.07
C ARG A 245 9.23 9.90 -21.18
N ILE A 246 8.91 8.61 -21.35
CA ILE A 246 7.53 8.11 -21.43
C ILE A 246 6.80 8.42 -20.12
N VAL A 247 7.40 8.05 -18.97
CA VAL A 247 6.79 8.26 -17.66
C VAL A 247 6.62 9.75 -17.34
N LYS A 248 7.57 10.61 -17.76
CA LYS A 248 7.38 12.07 -17.66
C LYS A 248 6.11 12.51 -18.39
N GLY A 249 5.90 12.04 -19.62
CA GLY A 249 4.69 12.37 -20.39
C GLY A 249 3.39 11.86 -19.74
N LEU A 250 3.44 10.69 -19.11
CA LEU A 250 2.27 10.13 -18.40
C LEU A 250 1.93 10.91 -17.13
N ASN A 251 2.93 11.45 -16.43
CA ASN A 251 2.77 12.22 -15.20
C ASN A 251 2.55 13.72 -15.44
N THR A 252 2.71 14.21 -16.67
CA THR A 252 2.47 15.62 -16.99
C THR A 252 0.96 15.86 -17.09
N ALA A 253 0.42 16.73 -16.24
CA ALA A 253 -0.94 17.23 -16.41
C ALA A 253 -1.03 17.98 -17.74
N LYS A 254 -2.04 17.66 -18.57
CA LYS A 254 -2.35 18.52 -19.72
C LYS A 254 -3.04 19.76 -19.17
N THR A 255 -2.37 20.91 -19.22
CA THR A 255 -3.03 22.19 -19.05
C THR A 255 -4.20 22.22 -20.04
N ALA A 256 -5.43 22.38 -19.55
CA ALA A 256 -6.56 22.68 -20.42
C ALA A 256 -6.24 24.03 -21.07
N LEU A 257 -6.04 24.05 -22.39
CA LEU A 257 -6.02 25.23 -23.22
C LEU A 257 -7.43 25.80 -23.26
#